data_7ded5389221b1d460a6bdf8faa03f3a8
#
_entry.id   7ded5389221b1d460a6bdf8faa03f3a8
#
_cell.length_a   1.000
_cell.length_b   1.000
_cell.length_c   1.000
_cell.angle_alpha   90.00
_cell.angle_beta   90.00
_cell.angle_gamma   90.00
#
_symmetry.space_group_name_H-M   'P 1'
#
loop_
_entity.id
_entity.type
_entity.pdbx_description
1 polymer ?
#
loop_
_entity_poly.entity_id
_entity_poly.type
_entity_poly.pdbx_seq_one_letter_code
_entity_poly.pdbx_strand_id
1 'polypeptide(L)'
;MGGIDLTIEEQKKYLFERLELESLCFSEQNRVDIEQFEQATSGNKIAEYLINEAWEDDKDRNTKVYLVRDKNTREIAYYFAINCGILYSEIEEIQLTEAEKEPFERYIKALQLTKRKNLTSSQQDEANNKYAEAMNELYVAAGDPDRASYLFSRADDKALIKEEERELFSDTEEKEHTMNVQDTFPAIDIKFLCRNKKYNPGIKLDFKIGVYVFWEIIVPHLLKVAGMVGCKYIYLFAADNSDRNTSKIQEPIMYTPDYDPYADDEEEEREEVLRLVDYYQRELKFEFVTKYKILKPHFERTCFTLVQEVEGLQENRESVWLTHLPVDDSAEG
;
A
#
# COMPACT_ATOMS: atom_id res chain seq x y z
N MET A 1 24.81 37.76 13.29
CA MET A 1 25.32 36.51 13.85
C MET A 1 25.35 35.53 12.70
N GLY A 2 26.57 35.19 12.20
CA GLY A 2 26.70 34.18 11.15
C GLY A 2 26.31 32.83 11.73
N GLY A 3 25.22 32.25 11.23
CA GLY A 3 24.84 30.89 11.55
C GLY A 3 25.95 29.94 11.07
N ILE A 4 26.35 29.01 11.91
CA ILE A 4 27.20 27.89 11.51
C ILE A 4 26.33 27.07 10.56
N ASP A 5 26.70 26.99 9.29
CA ASP A 5 26.04 26.10 8.35
C ASP A 5 26.42 24.66 8.75
N LEU A 6 25.46 23.95 9.31
CA LEU A 6 25.62 22.55 9.70
C LEU A 6 25.56 21.66 8.45
N THR A 7 26.41 20.68 8.38
CA THR A 7 26.33 19.62 7.35
C THR A 7 25.05 18.80 7.54
N ILE A 8 24.61 18.09 6.50
CA ILE A 8 23.41 17.22 6.57
C ILE A 8 23.54 16.20 7.72
N GLU A 9 24.70 15.58 7.90
CA GLU A 9 24.93 14.64 8.99
C GLU A 9 24.84 15.30 10.37
N GLU A 10 25.33 16.52 10.53
CA GLU A 10 25.16 17.28 11.78
C GLU A 10 23.72 17.68 12.04
N GLN A 11 22.97 18.05 10.98
CA GLN A 11 21.53 18.33 11.07
C GLN A 11 20.74 17.06 11.47
N LYS A 12 21.06 15.90 10.88
CA LYS A 12 20.46 14.59 11.25
C LYS A 12 20.77 14.25 12.70
N LYS A 13 22.03 14.40 13.12
CA LYS A 13 22.44 14.15 14.51
C LYS A 13 21.69 15.06 15.47
N TYR A 14 21.57 16.35 15.15
CA TYR A 14 20.81 17.31 15.95
C TYR A 14 19.34 16.89 16.14
N LEU A 15 18.68 16.44 15.05
CA LEU A 15 17.30 15.96 15.12
C LEU A 15 17.18 14.64 15.88
N PHE A 16 18.14 13.71 15.74
CA PHE A 16 18.17 12.45 16.48
C PHE A 16 18.28 12.65 18.00
N GLU A 17 19.10 13.57 18.43
CA GLU A 17 19.23 13.91 19.84
C GLU A 17 17.97 14.58 20.41
N ARG A 18 17.19 15.20 19.55
CA ARG A 18 16.06 16.06 19.91
C ARG A 18 14.69 15.42 19.77
N LEU A 19 14.49 14.60 18.75
CA LEU A 19 13.20 13.97 18.50
C LEU A 19 13.11 12.57 19.12
N GLU A 20 11.91 12.24 19.58
CA GLU A 20 11.58 10.90 20.09
C GLU A 20 10.20 10.48 19.59
N LEU A 21 10.01 9.16 19.51
CA LEU A 21 8.75 8.53 19.15
C LEU A 21 7.99 8.11 20.42
N GLU A 22 6.74 8.49 20.53
CA GLU A 22 5.87 8.14 21.65
C GLU A 22 4.49 7.65 21.11
N SER A 23 3.93 6.61 21.72
CA SER A 23 2.54 6.22 21.44
C SER A 23 1.55 7.23 22.01
N LEU A 24 0.48 7.55 21.28
CA LEU A 24 -0.53 8.52 21.74
C LEU A 24 -1.09 8.16 23.12
N CYS A 25 -1.51 6.95 23.35
CA CYS A 25 -2.07 6.48 24.61
C CYS A 25 -1.02 6.10 25.68
N PHE A 26 0.25 6.54 25.52
CA PHE A 26 1.28 6.33 26.56
C PHE A 26 1.02 7.18 27.80
N SER A 27 0.48 8.38 27.65
CA SER A 27 0.21 9.33 28.73
C SER A 27 -1.08 10.09 28.48
N GLU A 28 -1.90 10.28 29.51
CA GLU A 28 -3.10 11.14 29.46
C GLU A 28 -2.76 12.59 29.08
N GLN A 29 -1.55 13.05 29.37
CA GLN A 29 -1.10 14.38 28.98
C GLN A 29 -1.10 14.55 27.46
N ASN A 30 -0.85 13.47 26.70
CA ASN A 30 -0.87 13.51 25.25
C ASN A 30 -2.24 13.93 24.68
N ARG A 31 -3.32 13.57 25.38
CA ARG A 31 -4.68 13.98 25.01
C ARG A 31 -4.86 15.50 25.05
N VAL A 32 -4.22 16.17 26.00
CA VAL A 32 -4.25 17.64 26.10
C VAL A 32 -3.31 18.27 25.08
N ASP A 33 -2.14 17.68 24.89
CA ASP A 33 -1.11 18.23 24.01
C ASP A 33 -1.52 18.24 22.54
N ILE A 34 -2.30 17.23 22.09
CA ILE A 34 -2.78 17.16 20.70
C ILE A 34 -3.78 18.27 20.33
N GLU A 35 -4.47 18.89 21.31
CA GLU A 35 -5.40 20.01 21.07
C GLU A 35 -4.73 21.21 20.40
N GLN A 36 -3.41 21.35 20.54
CA GLN A 36 -2.63 22.44 19.97
C GLN A 36 -2.02 22.11 18.61
N PHE A 37 -2.25 20.91 18.10
CA PHE A 37 -1.70 20.47 16.82
C PHE A 37 -2.36 21.22 15.65
N GLU A 38 -1.55 21.74 14.73
CA GLU A 38 -2.00 22.36 13.48
C GLU A 38 -1.38 21.67 12.28
N GLN A 39 -2.21 21.25 11.34
CA GLN A 39 -1.76 20.64 10.10
C GLN A 39 -0.94 21.62 9.25
N ALA A 40 0.19 21.15 8.69
CA ALA A 40 1.09 21.98 7.88
C ALA A 40 0.62 22.13 6.42
N THR A 41 -0.21 21.20 5.94
CA THR A 41 -0.82 21.22 4.60
C THR A 41 -2.16 21.97 4.64
N SER A 42 -2.74 22.24 3.47
CA SER A 42 -4.07 22.84 3.37
C SER A 42 -5.16 21.93 3.97
N GLY A 43 -6.18 22.54 4.53
CA GLY A 43 -7.26 21.86 5.25
C GLY A 43 -6.87 21.45 6.67
N ASN A 44 -7.85 21.02 7.47
CA ASN A 44 -7.66 20.65 8.87
C ASN A 44 -8.08 19.21 9.20
N LYS A 45 -8.58 18.44 8.25
CA LYS A 45 -9.20 17.12 8.48
C LYS A 45 -8.28 16.13 9.20
N ILE A 46 -6.98 16.15 8.87
CA ILE A 46 -6.01 15.24 9.50
C ILE A 46 -5.74 15.69 10.94
N ALA A 47 -5.66 17.01 11.21
CA ALA A 47 -5.53 17.54 12.56
C ALA A 47 -6.82 17.33 13.37
N GLU A 48 -7.99 17.49 12.75
CA GLU A 48 -9.30 17.24 13.39
C GLU A 48 -9.45 15.77 13.81
N TYR A 49 -9.02 14.83 12.98
CA TYR A 49 -8.96 13.41 13.36
C TYR A 49 -8.07 13.22 14.60
N LEU A 50 -6.86 13.78 14.61
CA LEU A 50 -5.96 13.63 15.74
C LEU A 50 -6.59 14.14 17.04
N ILE A 51 -7.25 15.30 16.98
CA ILE A 51 -7.83 15.97 18.16
C ILE A 51 -9.10 15.27 18.64
N ASN A 52 -9.99 14.86 17.73
CA ASN A 52 -11.33 14.42 18.06
C ASN A 52 -11.51 12.91 18.16
N GLU A 53 -10.76 12.12 17.40
CA GLU A 53 -11.03 10.69 17.19
C GLU A 53 -9.85 9.79 17.57
N ALA A 54 -8.61 10.23 17.33
CA ALA A 54 -7.41 9.41 17.41
C ALA A 54 -7.19 8.76 18.79
N TRP A 55 -7.58 9.43 19.86
CA TRP A 55 -7.43 8.89 21.22
C TRP A 55 -8.28 7.65 21.46
N GLU A 56 -9.55 7.70 21.08
CA GLU A 56 -10.46 6.56 21.25
C GLU A 56 -10.12 5.46 20.24
N ASP A 57 -9.78 5.80 18.98
CA ASP A 57 -9.33 4.84 17.99
C ASP A 57 -8.08 4.05 18.43
N ASP A 58 -7.09 4.72 19.04
CA ASP A 58 -5.88 4.06 19.56
C ASP A 58 -6.22 3.16 20.77
N LYS A 59 -7.07 3.63 21.67
CA LYS A 59 -7.52 2.89 22.86
C LYS A 59 -8.32 1.66 22.49
N ASP A 60 -9.21 1.78 21.51
CA ASP A 60 -10.05 0.70 21.01
C ASP A 60 -9.29 -0.24 20.04
N ARG A 61 -8.03 0.04 19.75
CA ARG A 61 -7.16 -0.72 18.84
C ARG A 61 -7.63 -0.72 17.38
N ASN A 62 -8.43 0.26 16.98
CA ASN A 62 -8.83 0.45 15.58
C ASN A 62 -7.69 1.03 14.74
N THR A 63 -6.88 1.89 15.37
CA THR A 63 -5.74 2.55 14.74
C THR A 63 -4.65 2.75 15.78
N LYS A 64 -3.40 2.49 15.44
CA LYS A 64 -2.28 2.80 16.33
C LYS A 64 -1.68 4.14 15.98
N VAL A 65 -1.70 5.09 16.92
CA VAL A 65 -1.26 6.47 16.71
C VAL A 65 0.03 6.76 17.45
N TYR A 66 0.96 7.42 16.76
CA TYR A 66 2.27 7.78 17.28
C TYR A 66 2.52 9.29 17.13
N LEU A 67 3.14 9.87 18.13
CA LEU A 67 3.59 11.24 18.16
C LEU A 67 5.12 11.28 18.06
N VAL A 68 5.64 12.14 17.21
CA VAL A 68 7.06 12.50 17.18
C VAL A 68 7.20 13.81 17.93
N ARG A 69 7.91 13.77 19.06
CA ARG A 69 8.03 14.90 19.99
C ARG A 69 9.46 15.42 20.08
N ASP A 70 9.57 16.69 20.34
CA ASP A 70 10.81 17.29 20.78
C ASP A 70 11.02 17.00 22.29
N LYS A 71 12.12 16.33 22.63
CA LYS A 71 12.46 15.94 24.02
C LYS A 71 12.57 17.12 24.97
N ASN A 72 13.03 18.28 24.46
CA ASN A 72 13.32 19.46 25.27
C ASN A 72 12.08 20.32 25.51
N THR A 73 11.29 20.56 24.44
CA THR A 73 10.11 21.44 24.52
C THR A 73 8.81 20.68 24.76
N ARG A 74 8.81 19.35 24.55
CA ARG A 74 7.64 18.47 24.54
C ARG A 74 6.64 18.79 23.42
N GLU A 75 6.95 19.71 22.52
CA GLU A 75 6.11 20.02 21.37
C GLU A 75 6.01 18.83 20.42
N ILE A 76 4.83 18.61 19.85
CA ILE A 76 4.61 17.60 18.84
C ILE A 76 5.11 18.16 17.50
N ALA A 77 6.14 17.52 16.91
CA ALA A 77 6.68 17.87 15.61
C ALA A 77 5.89 17.25 14.47
N TYR A 78 5.43 16.01 14.69
CA TYR A 78 4.78 15.17 13.69
C TYR A 78 3.88 14.14 14.34
N TYR A 79 2.87 13.64 13.62
CA TYR A 79 2.20 12.42 14.02
C TYR A 79 1.97 11.50 12.82
N PHE A 80 1.85 10.21 13.09
CA PHE A 80 1.42 9.24 12.12
C PHE A 80 0.53 8.18 12.76
N ALA A 81 -0.29 7.55 11.95
CA ALA A 81 -1.19 6.50 12.39
C ALA A 81 -1.08 5.29 11.44
N ILE A 82 -1.11 4.10 12.02
CA ILE A 82 -0.99 2.85 11.27
C ILE A 82 -2.10 1.87 11.63
N ASN A 83 -2.50 1.09 10.63
CA ASN A 83 -3.42 -0.04 10.77
C ASN A 83 -2.81 -1.31 10.19
N CYS A 84 -3.42 -2.45 10.51
CA CYS A 84 -3.22 -3.66 9.71
C CYS A 84 -3.89 -3.51 8.36
N GLY A 85 -3.20 -3.89 7.31
CA GLY A 85 -3.68 -3.85 5.95
C GLY A 85 -3.44 -5.16 5.21
N ILE A 86 -4.10 -5.32 4.08
CA ILE A 86 -3.95 -6.48 3.19
C ILE A 86 -3.91 -5.98 1.76
N LEU A 87 -2.87 -6.39 1.01
CA LEU A 87 -2.87 -6.35 -0.43
C LEU A 87 -3.32 -7.71 -0.95
N TYR A 88 -4.06 -7.72 -2.05
CA TYR A 88 -4.48 -8.96 -2.68
C TYR A 88 -4.38 -8.88 -4.19
N SER A 89 -4.15 -10.01 -4.83
CA SER A 89 -4.29 -10.18 -6.26
C SER A 89 -5.63 -10.84 -6.55
N GLU A 90 -6.39 -10.28 -7.49
CA GLU A 90 -7.60 -10.94 -7.99
C GLU A 90 -7.18 -12.01 -9.02
N ILE A 91 -7.95 -13.07 -9.07
CA ILE A 91 -7.87 -14.01 -10.18
C ILE A 91 -8.36 -13.25 -11.41
N GLU A 92 -7.46 -13.01 -12.36
CA GLU A 92 -7.83 -12.40 -13.64
C GLU A 92 -8.91 -13.26 -14.29
N GLU A 93 -10.03 -12.65 -14.70
CA GLU A 93 -11.01 -13.32 -15.52
C GLU A 93 -10.33 -13.76 -16.83
N ILE A 94 -10.31 -15.06 -17.05
CA ILE A 94 -9.72 -15.64 -18.25
C ILE A 94 -10.60 -15.27 -19.43
N GLN A 95 -10.10 -14.43 -20.32
CA GLN A 95 -10.78 -14.13 -21.59
C GLN A 95 -10.67 -15.35 -22.49
N LEU A 96 -11.72 -16.16 -22.54
CA LEU A 96 -11.83 -17.32 -23.40
C LEU A 96 -12.51 -16.93 -24.72
N THR A 97 -11.95 -17.39 -25.83
CA THR A 97 -12.67 -17.38 -27.11
C THR A 97 -13.85 -18.34 -27.07
N GLU A 98 -14.82 -18.21 -27.98
CA GLU A 98 -15.95 -19.13 -28.05
C GLU A 98 -15.50 -20.58 -28.25
N ALA A 99 -14.41 -20.80 -29.01
CA ALA A 99 -13.83 -22.13 -29.23
C ALA A 99 -13.17 -22.73 -27.99
N GLU A 100 -12.66 -21.89 -27.07
CA GLU A 100 -11.96 -22.35 -25.87
C GLU A 100 -12.90 -22.63 -24.69
N LYS A 101 -14.08 -22.03 -24.63
CA LYS A 101 -14.99 -22.10 -23.46
C LYS A 101 -15.35 -23.51 -23.05
N GLU A 102 -15.88 -24.30 -23.99
CA GLU A 102 -16.33 -25.65 -23.69
C GLU A 102 -15.16 -26.60 -23.37
N PRO A 103 -14.05 -26.64 -24.16
CA PRO A 103 -12.86 -27.43 -23.84
C PRO A 103 -12.25 -27.06 -22.48
N PHE A 104 -12.22 -25.76 -22.10
CA PHE A 104 -11.70 -25.31 -20.84
C PHE A 104 -12.53 -25.81 -19.64
N GLU A 105 -13.85 -25.72 -19.71
CA GLU A 105 -14.73 -26.29 -18.68
C GLU A 105 -14.66 -27.80 -18.57
N ARG A 106 -14.49 -28.51 -19.70
CA ARG A 106 -14.29 -29.98 -19.73
C ARG A 106 -12.97 -30.36 -19.06
N TYR A 107 -11.90 -29.61 -19.33
CA TYR A 107 -10.60 -29.84 -18.72
C TYR A 107 -10.65 -29.71 -17.21
N ILE A 108 -11.27 -28.62 -16.69
CA ILE A 108 -11.44 -28.40 -15.23
C ILE A 108 -12.19 -29.58 -14.60
N LYS A 109 -13.31 -30.03 -15.21
CA LYS A 109 -14.09 -31.15 -14.69
C LYS A 109 -13.31 -32.45 -14.69
N ALA A 110 -12.54 -32.71 -15.74
CA ALA A 110 -11.71 -33.90 -15.85
C ALA A 110 -10.58 -33.89 -14.81
N LEU A 111 -9.92 -32.73 -14.61
CA LEU A 111 -8.89 -32.56 -13.59
C LEU A 111 -9.44 -32.79 -12.18
N GLN A 112 -10.63 -32.27 -11.86
CA GLN A 112 -11.31 -32.52 -10.58
C GLN A 112 -11.64 -34.01 -10.38
N LEU A 113 -11.97 -34.75 -11.44
CA LEU A 113 -12.20 -36.19 -11.35
C LEU A 113 -10.93 -36.97 -10.96
N THR A 114 -9.76 -36.60 -11.52
CA THR A 114 -8.49 -37.27 -11.19
C THR A 114 -8.03 -37.03 -9.75
N LYS A 115 -8.45 -35.91 -9.12
CA LYS A 115 -8.09 -35.55 -7.73
C LYS A 115 -9.03 -36.17 -6.67
N ARG A 116 -10.12 -36.87 -7.08
CA ARG A 116 -11.05 -37.46 -6.10
C ARG A 116 -10.40 -38.58 -5.29
N LYS A 117 -10.61 -38.52 -3.97
CA LYS A 117 -10.17 -39.55 -3.03
C LYS A 117 -11.08 -40.78 -3.17
N ASN A 118 -10.53 -42.00 -2.98
CA ASN A 118 -11.28 -43.28 -2.96
C ASN A 118 -11.85 -43.77 -4.29
N LEU A 119 -11.20 -43.46 -5.42
CA LEU A 119 -11.53 -44.13 -6.69
C LEU A 119 -10.99 -45.54 -6.74
N THR A 120 -11.77 -46.47 -7.34
CA THR A 120 -11.26 -47.79 -7.72
C THR A 120 -10.27 -47.68 -8.88
N SER A 121 -9.39 -48.67 -9.10
CA SER A 121 -8.43 -48.64 -10.22
C SER A 121 -9.11 -48.38 -11.57
N SER A 122 -10.27 -49.03 -11.84
CA SER A 122 -11.01 -48.80 -13.08
C SER A 122 -11.56 -47.37 -13.20
N GLN A 123 -12.01 -46.79 -12.10
CA GLN A 123 -12.47 -45.36 -12.06
C GLN A 123 -11.33 -44.37 -12.22
N GLN A 124 -10.15 -44.72 -11.67
CA GLN A 124 -8.95 -43.90 -11.86
C GLN A 124 -8.47 -43.92 -13.31
N ASP A 125 -8.48 -45.11 -13.96
CA ASP A 125 -8.13 -45.25 -15.38
C ASP A 125 -9.11 -44.47 -16.26
N GLU A 126 -10.43 -44.53 -15.96
CA GLU A 126 -11.43 -43.74 -16.68
C GLU A 126 -11.23 -42.23 -16.49
N ALA A 127 -10.93 -41.78 -15.26
CA ALA A 127 -10.64 -40.35 -14.97
C ALA A 127 -9.40 -39.87 -15.72
N ASN A 128 -8.32 -40.67 -15.75
CA ASN A 128 -7.10 -40.33 -16.46
C ASN A 128 -7.31 -40.25 -17.98
N ASN A 129 -8.14 -41.15 -18.54
CA ASN A 129 -8.50 -41.09 -19.96
C ASN A 129 -9.28 -39.82 -20.31
N LYS A 130 -10.30 -39.48 -19.51
CA LYS A 130 -11.07 -38.21 -19.66
C LYS A 130 -10.19 -36.99 -19.56
N TYR A 131 -9.22 -37.00 -18.64
CA TYR A 131 -8.26 -35.91 -18.48
C TYR A 131 -7.37 -35.75 -19.71
N ALA A 132 -6.82 -36.86 -20.26
CA ALA A 132 -6.00 -36.83 -21.46
C ALA A 132 -6.79 -36.34 -22.70
N GLU A 133 -8.05 -36.79 -22.86
CA GLU A 133 -8.94 -36.31 -23.91
C GLU A 133 -9.20 -34.80 -23.79
N ALA A 134 -9.62 -34.32 -22.61
CA ALA A 134 -9.92 -32.92 -22.36
C ALA A 134 -8.70 -32.02 -22.52
N MET A 135 -7.50 -32.48 -22.10
CA MET A 135 -6.24 -31.78 -22.32
C MET A 135 -5.95 -31.59 -23.81
N ASN A 136 -6.15 -32.65 -24.63
CA ASN A 136 -5.93 -32.55 -26.07
C ASN A 136 -6.96 -31.62 -26.74
N GLU A 137 -8.24 -31.67 -26.33
CA GLU A 137 -9.28 -30.79 -26.84
C GLU A 137 -8.95 -29.32 -26.57
N LEU A 138 -8.52 -28.99 -25.34
CA LEU A 138 -8.14 -27.64 -24.95
C LEU A 138 -6.90 -27.16 -25.69
N TYR A 139 -5.89 -28.04 -25.86
CA TYR A 139 -4.70 -27.73 -26.64
C TYR A 139 -5.03 -27.37 -28.10
N VAL A 140 -5.91 -28.13 -28.74
CA VAL A 140 -6.36 -27.86 -30.11
C VAL A 140 -7.16 -26.58 -30.19
N ALA A 141 -8.04 -26.30 -29.20
CA ALA A 141 -8.86 -25.10 -29.17
C ALA A 141 -8.02 -23.82 -28.93
N ALA A 142 -6.92 -23.94 -28.19
CA ALA A 142 -6.00 -22.83 -27.95
C ALA A 142 -5.23 -22.38 -29.19
N GLY A 143 -4.99 -23.27 -30.14
CA GLY A 143 -4.38 -22.99 -31.45
C GLY A 143 -2.86 -22.78 -31.43
N ASP A 144 -2.26 -22.47 -30.28
CA ASP A 144 -0.81 -22.34 -30.09
C ASP A 144 -0.35 -22.84 -28.72
N PRO A 145 0.93 -23.29 -28.59
CA PRO A 145 1.45 -23.86 -27.34
C PRO A 145 1.49 -22.92 -26.16
N ASP A 146 1.77 -21.62 -26.35
CA ASP A 146 1.89 -20.64 -25.28
C ASP A 146 0.50 -20.35 -24.70
N ARG A 147 -0.49 -20.17 -25.57
CA ARG A 147 -1.89 -20.02 -25.17
C ARG A 147 -2.41 -21.27 -24.45
N ALA A 148 -2.10 -22.45 -24.94
CA ALA A 148 -2.47 -23.70 -24.27
C ALA A 148 -1.85 -23.82 -22.89
N SER A 149 -0.55 -23.50 -22.72
CA SER A 149 0.14 -23.51 -21.44
C SER A 149 -0.50 -22.54 -20.47
N TYR A 150 -0.84 -21.32 -20.91
CA TYR A 150 -1.55 -20.32 -20.12
C TYR A 150 -2.91 -20.86 -19.65
N LEU A 151 -3.72 -21.44 -20.56
CA LEU A 151 -5.04 -21.97 -20.23
C LEU A 151 -4.97 -23.14 -19.25
N PHE A 152 -3.99 -24.04 -19.37
CA PHE A 152 -3.78 -25.15 -18.43
C PHE A 152 -3.48 -24.62 -17.03
N SER A 153 -2.53 -23.69 -16.91
CA SER A 153 -2.19 -23.08 -15.61
C SER A 153 -3.42 -22.44 -14.95
N ARG A 154 -4.20 -21.69 -15.71
CA ARG A 154 -5.41 -21.02 -15.19
C ARG A 154 -6.53 -22.00 -14.83
N ALA A 155 -6.65 -23.11 -15.57
CA ALA A 155 -7.61 -24.16 -15.25
C ALA A 155 -7.23 -24.93 -13.98
N ASP A 156 -5.94 -25.15 -13.75
CA ASP A 156 -5.44 -25.78 -12.53
C ASP A 156 -5.78 -24.95 -11.29
N ASP A 157 -5.55 -23.62 -11.35
CA ASP A 157 -5.92 -22.67 -10.28
C ASP A 157 -7.44 -22.70 -10.01
N LYS A 158 -8.25 -22.64 -11.07
CA LYS A 158 -9.72 -22.65 -10.97
C LYS A 158 -10.28 -23.99 -10.47
N ALA A 159 -9.62 -25.09 -10.77
CA ALA A 159 -10.02 -26.41 -10.28
C ALA A 159 -9.79 -26.55 -8.76
N LEU A 160 -8.71 -26.00 -8.23
CA LEU A 160 -8.41 -26.00 -6.80
C LEU A 160 -9.46 -25.19 -6.01
N ILE A 161 -9.76 -23.99 -6.47
CA ILE A 161 -10.74 -23.09 -5.81
C ILE A 161 -12.14 -23.72 -5.76
N LYS A 162 -12.63 -24.31 -6.85
CA LYS A 162 -13.94 -24.97 -6.88
C LYS A 162 -14.04 -26.19 -5.96
N GLU A 163 -12.93 -26.85 -5.66
CA GLU A 163 -12.91 -28.00 -4.75
C GLU A 163 -13.01 -27.53 -3.29
N GLU A 164 -12.27 -26.49 -2.92
CA GLU A 164 -12.32 -25.88 -1.59
C GLU A 164 -13.69 -25.26 -1.31
N GLU A 165 -14.31 -24.58 -2.26
CA GLU A 165 -15.66 -24.02 -2.14
C GLU A 165 -16.71 -25.12 -1.91
N ARG A 166 -16.59 -26.27 -2.56
CA ARG A 166 -17.52 -27.39 -2.35
C ARG A 166 -17.41 -28.02 -0.97
N GLU A 167 -16.20 -28.10 -0.43
CA GLU A 167 -15.99 -28.66 0.91
C GLU A 167 -16.52 -27.71 1.99
N LEU A 168 -16.44 -26.39 1.77
CA LEU A 168 -16.85 -25.37 2.74
C LEU A 168 -18.36 -25.03 2.68
N PHE A 169 -18.99 -25.10 1.51
CA PHE A 169 -20.35 -24.58 1.26
C PHE A 169 -21.37 -25.62 0.85
N SER A 170 -21.15 -26.91 1.16
CA SER A 170 -22.08 -27.97 0.78
C SER A 170 -23.49 -27.87 1.38
N ASP A 171 -23.70 -27.01 2.39
CA ASP A 171 -24.94 -26.91 3.15
C ASP A 171 -25.59 -25.51 3.20
N THR A 172 -25.11 -24.51 2.47
CA THR A 172 -25.73 -23.17 2.49
C THR A 172 -26.16 -22.69 1.10
N GLU A 173 -27.45 -22.40 0.93
CA GLU A 173 -28.03 -21.81 -0.29
C GLU A 173 -27.71 -20.32 -0.49
N GLU A 174 -26.99 -19.67 0.39
CA GLU A 174 -26.58 -18.28 0.25
C GLU A 174 -25.27 -18.19 -0.52
N LYS A 175 -25.39 -17.85 -1.79
CA LYS A 175 -24.25 -17.36 -2.60
C LYS A 175 -23.83 -15.98 -2.07
N GLU A 176 -23.08 -15.97 -0.99
CA GLU A 176 -22.31 -14.77 -0.65
C GLU A 176 -21.34 -14.47 -1.78
N HIS A 177 -21.22 -13.18 -2.11
CA HIS A 177 -20.24 -12.70 -3.08
C HIS A 177 -18.83 -12.89 -2.49
N THR A 178 -18.28 -14.08 -2.62
CA THR A 178 -16.88 -14.33 -2.29
C THR A 178 -16.00 -13.65 -3.32
N MET A 179 -15.12 -12.76 -2.87
CA MET A 179 -14.09 -12.20 -3.75
C MET A 179 -13.15 -13.33 -4.14
N ASN A 180 -12.95 -13.53 -5.46
CA ASN A 180 -11.97 -14.47 -5.97
C ASN A 180 -10.57 -13.87 -5.79
N VAL A 181 -9.93 -14.15 -4.67
CA VAL A 181 -8.58 -13.69 -4.32
C VAL A 181 -7.61 -14.83 -4.58
N GLN A 182 -6.58 -14.58 -5.41
CA GLN A 182 -5.53 -15.55 -5.68
C GLN A 182 -4.52 -15.58 -4.55
N ASP A 183 -3.98 -14.40 -4.20
CA ASP A 183 -2.97 -14.26 -3.15
C ASP A 183 -3.31 -13.08 -2.24
N THR A 184 -2.95 -13.21 -0.97
CA THR A 184 -3.04 -12.12 0.01
C THR A 184 -1.69 -11.87 0.66
N PHE A 185 -1.36 -10.60 0.83
CA PHE A 185 -0.10 -10.17 1.44
C PHE A 185 -0.37 -9.28 2.63
N PRO A 186 0.09 -9.65 3.83
CA PRO A 186 0.02 -8.79 5.00
C PRO A 186 0.78 -7.48 4.76
N ALA A 187 0.18 -6.39 5.16
CA ALA A 187 0.75 -5.06 4.98
C ALA A 187 0.48 -4.15 6.18
N ILE A 188 1.20 -3.05 6.26
CA ILE A 188 0.92 -1.96 7.18
C ILE A 188 0.30 -0.82 6.37
N ASP A 189 -0.90 -0.40 6.76
CA ASP A 189 -1.56 0.80 6.25
C ASP A 189 -1.08 2.01 7.04
N ILE A 190 -0.42 2.97 6.40
CA ILE A 190 -0.10 4.27 6.97
C ILE A 190 -1.30 5.19 6.72
N LYS A 191 -2.24 5.17 7.66
CA LYS A 191 -3.52 5.88 7.55
C LYS A 191 -3.36 7.40 7.53
N PHE A 192 -2.46 7.91 8.35
CA PHE A 192 -2.17 9.35 8.44
C PHE A 192 -0.68 9.59 8.62
N LEU A 193 -0.23 10.71 8.02
CA LEU A 193 1.16 11.15 8.06
C LEU A 193 1.14 12.70 8.03
N CYS A 194 1.37 13.36 9.16
CA CYS A 194 1.13 14.79 9.25
C CYS A 194 2.17 15.55 10.09
N ARG A 195 2.69 16.63 9.51
CA ARG A 195 3.57 17.59 10.18
C ARG A 195 2.77 18.63 10.96
N ASN A 196 3.23 18.96 12.14
CA ASN A 196 2.73 20.13 12.88
C ASN A 196 3.32 21.42 12.29
N LYS A 197 2.44 22.33 11.86
CA LYS A 197 2.81 23.64 11.30
C LYS A 197 3.55 24.52 12.32
N LYS A 198 3.19 24.43 13.59
CA LYS A 198 3.77 25.22 14.67
C LYS A 198 5.18 24.80 15.05
N TYR A 199 5.54 23.54 14.83
CA TYR A 199 6.85 23.03 15.23
C TYR A 199 7.99 23.64 14.41
N ASN A 200 8.98 24.18 15.12
CA ASN A 200 10.22 24.70 14.54
C ASN A 200 11.42 23.98 15.20
N PRO A 201 12.29 23.30 14.44
CA PRO A 201 13.45 22.61 15.00
C PRO A 201 14.52 23.55 15.60
N GLY A 202 14.42 24.86 15.36
CA GLY A 202 15.38 25.87 15.88
C GLY A 202 16.67 25.99 15.07
N ILE A 203 16.84 25.19 14.01
CA ILE A 203 17.93 25.29 13.04
C ILE A 203 17.37 25.33 11.62
N LYS A 204 18.15 25.86 10.68
CA LYS A 204 17.85 25.72 9.25
C LYS A 204 18.19 24.30 8.82
N LEU A 205 17.27 23.66 8.12
CA LEU A 205 17.47 22.34 7.53
C LEU A 205 17.62 22.47 6.01
N ASP A 206 18.55 21.71 5.43
CA ASP A 206 18.76 21.61 3.99
C ASP A 206 17.86 20.53 3.34
N PHE A 207 17.02 19.88 4.14
CA PHE A 207 16.02 18.90 3.73
C PHE A 207 14.67 19.16 4.44
N LYS A 208 13.61 18.57 3.91
CA LYS A 208 12.30 18.66 4.55
C LYS A 208 12.27 17.80 5.82
N ILE A 209 11.84 18.35 6.94
CA ILE A 209 11.75 17.62 8.22
C ILE A 209 10.89 16.34 8.11
N GLY A 210 9.86 16.33 7.23
CA GLY A 210 9.05 15.16 6.97
C GLY A 210 9.85 13.99 6.37
N VAL A 211 10.86 14.27 5.55
CA VAL A 211 11.78 13.25 5.00
C VAL A 211 12.59 12.61 6.13
N TYR A 212 13.15 13.44 7.02
CA TYR A 212 13.87 12.93 8.19
C TYR A 212 12.98 12.08 9.10
N VAL A 213 11.80 12.59 9.45
CA VAL A 213 10.87 11.87 10.33
C VAL A 213 10.47 10.53 9.72
N PHE A 214 10.18 10.51 8.42
CA PHE A 214 9.82 9.26 7.74
C PHE A 214 10.98 8.25 7.76
N TRP A 215 12.16 8.63 7.28
CA TRP A 215 13.26 7.69 7.10
C TRP A 215 13.98 7.34 8.40
N GLU A 216 14.12 8.29 9.34
CA GLU A 216 14.91 8.07 10.55
C GLU A 216 14.09 7.68 11.78
N ILE A 217 12.77 7.90 11.76
CA ILE A 217 11.89 7.57 12.89
C ILE A 217 10.84 6.56 12.51
N ILE A 218 10.06 6.84 11.45
CA ILE A 218 8.92 6.00 11.05
C ILE A 218 9.40 4.67 10.46
N VAL A 219 10.28 4.68 9.46
CA VAL A 219 10.77 3.46 8.80
C VAL A 219 11.40 2.47 9.78
N PRO A 220 12.33 2.86 10.70
CA PRO A 220 12.85 1.94 11.70
C PRO A 220 11.76 1.34 12.60
N HIS A 221 10.73 2.12 12.92
CA HIS A 221 9.59 1.63 13.69
C HIS A 221 8.73 0.63 12.88
N LEU A 222 8.43 0.95 11.62
CA LEU A 222 7.67 0.07 10.71
C LEU A 222 8.41 -1.25 10.45
N LEU A 223 9.73 -1.22 10.26
CA LEU A 223 10.55 -2.43 10.11
C LEU A 223 10.45 -3.33 11.36
N LYS A 224 10.46 -2.74 12.55
CA LYS A 224 10.27 -3.47 13.80
C LYS A 224 8.88 -4.10 13.88
N VAL A 225 7.83 -3.34 13.56
CA VAL A 225 6.44 -3.85 13.54
C VAL A 225 6.29 -4.95 12.49
N ALA A 226 6.75 -4.72 11.26
CA ALA A 226 6.69 -5.69 10.18
C ALA A 226 7.41 -7.01 10.52
N GLY A 227 8.57 -6.93 11.18
CA GLY A 227 9.31 -8.10 11.64
C GLY A 227 8.59 -8.89 12.74
N MET A 228 7.77 -8.22 13.57
CA MET A 228 6.98 -8.87 14.62
C MET A 228 5.72 -9.57 14.11
N VAL A 229 5.08 -9.03 13.07
CA VAL A 229 3.79 -9.52 12.56
C VAL A 229 3.88 -10.14 11.15
N GLY A 230 5.03 -10.04 10.48
CA GLY A 230 5.27 -10.67 9.17
C GLY A 230 4.64 -9.90 8.01
N CYS A 231 4.70 -8.56 7.99
CA CYS A 231 4.22 -7.77 6.88
C CYS A 231 5.24 -7.70 5.74
N LYS A 232 4.77 -7.84 4.50
CA LYS A 232 5.57 -7.75 3.29
C LYS A 232 5.57 -6.33 2.70
N TYR A 233 4.50 -5.59 2.86
CA TYR A 233 4.30 -4.27 2.26
C TYR A 233 3.94 -3.22 3.30
N ILE A 234 4.25 -1.97 2.97
CA ILE A 234 3.62 -0.78 3.56
C ILE A 234 2.88 -0.04 2.44
N TYR A 235 1.75 0.57 2.75
CA TYR A 235 1.03 1.39 1.80
C TYR A 235 0.39 2.60 2.45
N LEU A 236 0.03 3.57 1.64
CA LEU A 236 -0.73 4.74 2.06
C LEU A 236 -1.66 5.22 0.95
N PHE A 237 -2.59 6.08 1.33
CA PHE A 237 -3.50 6.74 0.42
C PHE A 237 -3.14 8.23 0.33
N ALA A 238 -2.73 8.68 -0.86
CA ALA A 238 -2.63 10.10 -1.15
C ALA A 238 -4.03 10.61 -1.53
N ALA A 239 -4.73 11.20 -0.56
CA ALA A 239 -6.08 11.71 -0.74
C ALA A 239 -6.09 13.25 -0.68
N ASP A 240 -6.98 13.86 -1.46
CA ASP A 240 -7.25 15.29 -1.34
C ASP A 240 -8.01 15.55 -0.03
N ASN A 241 -7.34 16.23 0.90
CA ASN A 241 -7.89 16.64 2.19
C ASN A 241 -8.23 18.15 2.23
N SER A 242 -8.24 18.82 1.07
CA SER A 242 -8.65 20.23 1.01
C SER A 242 -10.15 20.36 1.32
N ASP A 243 -10.54 21.49 1.93
CA ASP A 243 -11.95 21.80 2.23
C ASP A 243 -12.73 22.27 0.99
N ARG A 244 -12.11 22.21 -0.18
CA ARG A 244 -12.72 22.64 -1.45
C ARG A 244 -13.80 21.66 -1.89
N ASN A 245 -14.87 22.18 -2.44
CA ASN A 245 -16.05 21.42 -2.86
C ASN A 245 -15.73 20.69 -4.18
N THR A 246 -15.24 19.46 -4.11
CA THR A 246 -14.74 18.66 -5.25
C THR A 246 -15.84 17.92 -6.02
N SER A 247 -17.08 18.42 -6.00
CA SER A 247 -18.21 17.81 -6.73
C SER A 247 -18.02 17.71 -8.25
N LYS A 248 -16.88 18.16 -8.79
CA LYS A 248 -16.58 18.15 -10.23
C LYS A 248 -15.59 17.06 -10.68
N ILE A 249 -14.93 16.33 -9.76
CA ILE A 249 -13.94 15.30 -10.15
C ILE A 249 -14.58 13.92 -9.96
N GLN A 250 -15.34 13.46 -10.96
CA GLN A 250 -16.05 12.16 -10.90
C GLN A 250 -15.34 11.01 -11.62
N GLU A 251 -14.19 11.22 -12.25
CA GLU A 251 -13.50 10.14 -12.98
C GLU A 251 -12.19 9.72 -12.31
N PRO A 252 -11.96 8.40 -12.14
CA PRO A 252 -10.66 7.91 -11.70
C PRO A 252 -9.62 8.21 -12.79
N ILE A 253 -8.60 9.00 -12.47
CA ILE A 253 -7.48 9.25 -13.37
C ILE A 253 -6.69 7.95 -13.45
N MET A 254 -6.70 7.32 -14.62
CA MET A 254 -5.75 6.27 -14.97
C MET A 254 -4.41 6.94 -15.27
N TYR A 255 -3.46 6.81 -14.37
CA TYR A 255 -2.10 7.27 -14.60
C TYR A 255 -1.45 6.40 -15.67
N THR A 256 -1.15 7.00 -16.83
CA THR A 256 -0.29 6.37 -17.84
C THR A 256 1.14 6.85 -17.66
N PRO A 257 2.17 6.07 -18.02
CA PRO A 257 3.57 6.47 -17.90
C PRO A 257 3.95 7.77 -18.64
N ASP A 258 3.14 8.17 -19.61
CA ASP A 258 3.34 9.35 -20.45
C ASP A 258 2.59 10.61 -19.94
N TYR A 259 1.99 10.55 -18.75
CA TYR A 259 1.25 11.68 -18.19
C TYR A 259 2.23 12.75 -17.67
N ASP A 260 2.18 13.93 -18.28
CA ASP A 260 2.87 15.12 -17.78
C ASP A 260 1.94 15.92 -16.86
N PRO A 261 2.20 15.94 -15.54
CA PRO A 261 1.35 16.67 -14.59
C PRO A 261 1.39 18.19 -14.74
N TYR A 262 2.23 18.71 -15.66
CA TYR A 262 2.44 20.16 -15.86
C TYR A 262 1.86 20.66 -17.19
N ALA A 263 1.15 19.81 -17.97
CA ALA A 263 0.77 20.14 -19.34
C ALA A 263 -0.51 21.00 -19.50
N ASP A 264 -1.37 21.16 -18.48
CA ASP A 264 -2.64 21.89 -18.61
C ASP A 264 -2.92 22.89 -17.48
N ASP A 265 -3.09 24.14 -17.86
CA ASP A 265 -3.30 25.32 -16.98
C ASP A 265 -4.70 25.40 -16.28
N GLU A 266 -5.59 24.43 -16.43
CA GLU A 266 -6.95 24.48 -15.85
C GLU A 266 -7.12 23.76 -14.50
N GLU A 267 -6.04 23.33 -13.82
CA GLU A 267 -6.13 22.34 -12.76
C GLU A 267 -5.48 22.68 -11.43
N GLU A 268 -5.68 23.89 -10.88
CA GLU A 268 -5.25 24.21 -9.50
C GLU A 268 -5.75 23.22 -8.44
N GLU A 269 -6.87 22.53 -8.70
CA GLU A 269 -7.49 21.59 -7.75
C GLU A 269 -6.85 20.18 -7.78
N ARG A 270 -6.30 19.76 -8.92
CA ARG A 270 -5.52 18.52 -9.04
C ARG A 270 -4.10 18.68 -8.51
N GLU A 271 -3.56 19.90 -8.51
CA GLU A 271 -2.17 20.16 -8.12
C GLU A 271 -1.80 19.70 -6.72
N GLU A 272 -2.69 19.82 -5.72
CA GLU A 272 -2.31 19.47 -4.33
C GLU A 272 -2.16 17.96 -4.12
N VAL A 273 -3.07 17.15 -4.67
CA VAL A 273 -2.96 15.68 -4.60
C VAL A 273 -1.75 15.21 -5.40
N LEU A 274 -1.52 15.78 -6.57
CA LEU A 274 -0.38 15.43 -7.42
C LEU A 274 0.96 15.85 -6.79
N ARG A 275 1.03 17.00 -6.14
CA ARG A 275 2.21 17.40 -5.33
C ARG A 275 2.45 16.45 -4.16
N LEU A 276 1.39 15.95 -3.54
CA LEU A 276 1.50 14.96 -2.47
C LEU A 276 1.97 13.61 -3.01
N VAL A 277 1.45 13.16 -4.14
CA VAL A 277 1.91 11.96 -4.85
C VAL A 277 3.39 12.09 -5.24
N ASP A 278 3.78 13.22 -5.87
CA ASP A 278 5.18 13.50 -6.23
C ASP A 278 6.10 13.48 -5.00
N TYR A 279 5.68 14.09 -3.90
CA TYR A 279 6.42 14.03 -2.63
C TYR A 279 6.59 12.58 -2.13
N TYR A 280 5.54 11.77 -2.15
CA TYR A 280 5.62 10.39 -1.71
C TYR A 280 6.50 9.54 -2.63
N GLN A 281 6.47 9.79 -3.93
CA GLN A 281 7.30 9.06 -4.89
C GLN A 281 8.77 9.47 -4.82
N ARG A 282 9.08 10.75 -4.87
CA ARG A 282 10.46 11.25 -4.94
C ARG A 282 11.18 11.18 -3.61
N GLU A 283 10.53 11.67 -2.56
CA GLU A 283 11.15 11.82 -1.25
C GLU A 283 10.99 10.56 -0.37
N LEU A 284 9.85 9.88 -0.47
CA LEU A 284 9.56 8.72 0.36
C LEU A 284 9.60 7.39 -0.41
N LYS A 285 9.91 7.41 -1.73
CA LYS A 285 10.13 6.23 -2.58
C LYS A 285 8.94 5.26 -2.67
N PHE A 286 7.73 5.75 -2.50
CA PHE A 286 6.52 4.98 -2.77
C PHE A 286 6.28 4.86 -4.27
N GLU A 287 5.67 3.76 -4.67
CA GLU A 287 5.29 3.48 -6.06
C GLU A 287 3.77 3.29 -6.17
N PHE A 288 3.23 3.50 -7.37
CA PHE A 288 1.82 3.19 -7.61
C PHE A 288 1.56 1.69 -7.52
N VAL A 289 0.43 1.32 -6.93
CA VAL A 289 -0.03 -0.07 -6.91
C VAL A 289 -0.50 -0.46 -8.30
N THR A 290 0.28 -1.31 -8.98
CA THR A 290 -0.03 -1.79 -10.34
C THR A 290 -0.45 -3.26 -10.38
N LYS A 291 0.05 -4.07 -9.45
CA LYS A 291 -0.12 -5.54 -9.44
C LYS A 291 -1.14 -6.04 -8.43
N TYR A 292 -1.48 -5.21 -7.45
CA TYR A 292 -2.31 -5.62 -6.32
C TYR A 292 -3.52 -4.70 -6.19
N LYS A 293 -4.55 -5.20 -5.56
CA LYS A 293 -5.69 -4.42 -5.09
C LYS A 293 -5.64 -4.27 -3.58
N ILE A 294 -6.24 -3.21 -3.09
CA ILE A 294 -6.35 -2.89 -1.67
C ILE A 294 -7.82 -2.61 -1.39
N LEU A 295 -8.33 -3.09 -0.27
CA LEU A 295 -9.64 -2.70 0.20
C LEU A 295 -9.58 -1.21 0.55
N LYS A 296 -10.05 -0.37 -0.36
CA LYS A 296 -10.09 1.07 -0.14
C LYS A 296 -11.26 1.41 0.76
N PRO A 297 -11.04 2.22 1.81
CA PRO A 297 -12.15 2.92 2.44
C PRO A 297 -12.90 3.73 1.38
N HIS A 298 -14.18 3.98 1.62
CA HIS A 298 -14.95 4.86 0.73
C HIS A 298 -14.40 6.29 0.87
N PHE A 299 -13.68 6.75 -0.17
CA PHE A 299 -13.26 8.14 -0.28
C PHE A 299 -14.22 8.87 -1.19
N GLU A 300 -14.78 9.96 -0.70
CA GLU A 300 -15.62 10.87 -1.49
C GLU A 300 -14.80 11.70 -2.50
N ARG A 301 -13.47 11.54 -2.51
CA ARG A 301 -12.50 12.38 -3.21
C ARG A 301 -11.47 11.56 -3.97
N THR A 302 -10.75 12.21 -4.87
CA THR A 302 -9.62 11.61 -5.60
C THR A 302 -8.58 11.06 -4.61
N CYS A 303 -8.21 9.80 -4.79
CA CYS A 303 -7.29 9.10 -3.93
C CYS A 303 -6.40 8.17 -4.73
N PHE A 304 -5.08 8.31 -4.55
CA PHE A 304 -4.08 7.43 -5.13
C PHE A 304 -3.53 6.48 -4.07
N THR A 305 -3.40 5.22 -4.44
CA THR A 305 -2.79 4.21 -3.57
C THR A 305 -1.34 4.01 -3.94
N LEU A 306 -0.46 4.16 -2.96
CA LEU A 306 0.97 4.04 -3.11
C LEU A 306 1.52 2.97 -2.16
N VAL A 307 2.50 2.20 -2.61
CA VAL A 307 3.03 1.02 -1.91
C VAL A 307 4.56 1.02 -1.90
N GLN A 308 5.14 0.40 -0.88
CA GLN A 308 6.56 -0.03 -0.87
C GLN A 308 6.69 -1.45 -0.31
N GLU A 309 7.69 -2.18 -0.78
CA GLU A 309 8.09 -3.44 -0.16
C GLU A 309 8.92 -3.17 1.11
N VAL A 310 8.60 -3.89 2.19
CA VAL A 310 9.32 -3.76 3.46
C VAL A 310 10.80 -4.12 3.31
N GLU A 311 11.12 -5.10 2.46
CA GLU A 311 12.49 -5.53 2.18
C GLU A 311 13.36 -4.40 1.60
N GLY A 312 12.79 -3.54 0.74
CA GLY A 312 13.49 -2.41 0.12
C GLY A 312 13.64 -1.17 1.01
N LEU A 313 12.93 -1.09 2.14
CA LEU A 313 12.89 0.14 2.96
C LEU A 313 14.25 0.59 3.48
N GLN A 314 15.11 -0.36 3.88
CA GLN A 314 16.43 -0.02 4.41
C GLN A 314 17.35 0.53 3.30
N GLU A 315 17.33 -0.07 2.12
CA GLU A 315 18.08 0.38 0.96
C GLU A 315 17.60 1.75 0.47
N ASN A 316 16.29 1.94 0.40
CA ASN A 316 15.68 3.22 0.05
C ASN A 316 16.08 4.33 1.04
N ARG A 317 16.10 4.03 2.35
CA ARG A 317 16.56 4.96 3.38
C ARG A 317 18.00 5.42 3.15
N GLU A 318 18.90 4.50 2.82
CA GLU A 318 20.30 4.84 2.53
C GLU A 318 20.42 5.67 1.25
N SER A 319 19.70 5.29 0.19
CA SER A 319 19.74 5.97 -1.11
C SER A 319 19.24 7.42 -1.06
N VAL A 320 18.20 7.69 -0.26
CA VAL A 320 17.65 9.05 -0.12
C VAL A 320 18.68 10.02 0.41
N TRP A 321 19.47 9.62 1.40
CA TRP A 321 20.48 10.50 1.97
C TRP A 321 21.67 10.75 1.03
N LEU A 322 21.98 9.83 0.13
CA LEU A 322 23.00 10.05 -0.90
C LEU A 322 22.61 11.17 -1.88
N THR A 323 21.32 11.33 -2.16
CA THR A 323 20.84 12.41 -3.06
C THR A 323 20.86 13.80 -2.42
N HIS A 324 20.94 13.87 -1.09
CA HIS A 324 21.02 15.13 -0.34
C HIS A 324 22.48 15.56 -0.03
N LEU A 325 23.47 14.71 -0.32
CA LEU A 325 24.87 15.10 -0.15
C LEU A 325 25.25 16.15 -1.22
N PRO A 326 26.03 17.18 -0.87
CA PRO A 326 26.55 18.11 -1.86
C PRO A 326 27.35 17.32 -2.91
N VAL A 327 27.07 17.58 -4.17
CA VAL A 327 27.89 17.04 -5.28
C VAL A 327 29.29 17.58 -5.08
N ASP A 328 30.26 16.71 -4.93
CA ASP A 328 31.67 17.08 -4.81
C ASP A 328 32.17 17.53 -6.20
N ASP A 329 32.07 18.83 -6.48
CA ASP A 329 32.55 19.45 -7.74
C ASP A 329 34.07 19.30 -7.93
N SER A 330 34.77 18.63 -7.00
CA SER A 330 36.25 18.46 -7.06
C SER A 330 36.70 17.29 -7.95
N ALA A 331 35.79 16.54 -8.59
CA ALA A 331 36.13 15.38 -9.43
C ALA A 331 36.31 15.70 -10.92
N GLU A 332 36.19 16.98 -11.34
CA GLU A 332 36.55 17.44 -12.69
C GLU A 332 37.82 18.29 -12.59
N GLY A 333 38.97 17.63 -12.44
CA GLY A 333 40.30 18.22 -12.51
C GLY A 333 41.25 17.32 -13.28
#